data_ab4a749f750dd96eff8e8c1db53c6f5e
#
_entry.id   ab4a749f750dd96eff8e8c1db53c6f5e
#
_cell.length_a   1.000
_cell.length_b   1.000
_cell.length_c   1.000
_cell.angle_alpha   90.00
_cell.angle_beta   90.00
_cell.angle_gamma   90.00
#
_symmetry.space_group_name_H-M   'P 1'
#
loop_
_entity.id
_entity.type
_entity.pdbx_description
1 polymer ?
#
loop_
_entity_poly.entity_id
_entity_poly.type
_entity_poly.pdbx_seq_one_letter_code
_entity_poly.pdbx_strand_id
1 'polypeptide(L)'
;MPELFRSFGFIFMFFSREHEPIHVHVRGHNGDAKFNWDGEGFVLEYEHNIKANDLKRIERMIAENTDIIINRWYELFKDEDDK
;
A
#
# COMPACT_ATOMS: atom_id res chain seq x y z
N MET A 1 13.35 2.38 1.87
CA MET A 1 11.93 2.22 1.61
C MET A 1 11.27 1.56 2.80
N PRO A 2 10.29 2.21 3.40
CA PRO A 2 9.60 1.58 4.54
C PRO A 2 8.74 0.41 4.08
N GLU A 3 9.07 -0.75 4.58
CA GLU A 3 8.30 -1.96 4.32
C GLU A 3 7.27 -2.13 5.44
N LEU A 4 6.02 -2.37 5.08
CA LEU A 4 4.95 -2.56 6.05
C LEU A 4 4.86 -4.02 6.48
N PHE A 5 4.71 -4.89 5.52
CA PHE A 5 4.67 -6.33 5.78
C PHE A 5 4.80 -7.07 4.47
N ARG A 6 5.01 -8.38 4.57
CA ARG A 6 5.11 -9.28 3.41
C ARG A 6 4.08 -10.39 3.57
N SER A 7 3.53 -10.82 2.46
CA SER A 7 2.58 -11.91 2.47
C SER A 7 2.54 -12.57 1.10
N PHE A 8 2.49 -13.87 1.07
CA PHE A 8 2.36 -14.72 -0.14
C PHE A 8 3.17 -14.23 -1.34
N GLY A 9 4.41 -13.80 -1.07
CA GLY A 9 5.32 -13.40 -2.14
C GLY A 9 5.25 -11.94 -2.52
N PHE A 10 4.46 -11.14 -1.84
CA PHE A 10 4.35 -9.71 -2.10
C PHE A 10 4.81 -8.90 -0.91
N ILE A 11 5.42 -7.75 -1.22
CA ILE A 11 5.88 -6.78 -0.23
C ILE A 11 4.94 -5.58 -0.31
N PHE A 12 4.39 -5.20 0.84
CA PHE A 12 3.52 -4.03 0.94
C PHE A 12 4.34 -2.92 1.59
N MET A 13 4.45 -1.77 0.91
CA MET A 13 5.41 -0.77 1.35
C MET A 13 5.00 0.64 0.92
N PHE A 14 5.63 1.62 1.56
CA PHE A 14 5.63 3.01 1.08
C PHE A 14 6.98 3.29 0.43
N PHE A 15 7.02 4.23 -0.50
CA PHE A 15 8.29 4.77 -0.96
C PHE A 15 8.67 5.90 0.00
N SER A 16 9.90 6.35 -0.05
CA SER A 16 10.31 7.48 0.76
C SER A 16 9.70 8.76 0.19
N ARG A 17 9.43 9.73 1.08
CA ARG A 17 8.92 11.05 0.71
C ARG A 17 7.58 11.00 -0.01
N GLU A 18 6.69 10.18 0.51
CA GLU A 18 5.36 10.10 -0.05
C GLU A 18 4.52 11.28 0.37
N HIS A 19 3.53 11.62 -0.45
CA HIS A 19 2.60 12.70 -0.19
C HIS A 19 1.18 12.18 -0.30
N GLU A 20 0.25 12.87 0.36
CA GLU A 20 -1.14 12.48 0.25
C GLU A 20 -1.62 12.58 -1.19
N PRO A 21 -2.60 11.77 -1.57
CA PRO A 21 -3.38 10.89 -0.69
C PRO A 21 -2.56 9.70 -0.19
N ILE A 22 -3.00 9.15 0.93
CA ILE A 22 -2.38 7.94 1.48
C ILE A 22 -2.43 6.84 0.43
N HIS A 23 -1.33 6.15 0.22
CA HIS A 23 -1.31 5.07 -0.76
C HIS A 23 -0.29 4.01 -0.33
N VAL A 24 -0.44 2.82 -0.90
CA VAL A 24 0.43 1.71 -0.60
C VAL A 24 0.89 1.08 -1.92
N HIS A 25 2.15 0.73 -1.97
CA HIS A 25 2.74 0.03 -3.10
C HIS A 25 2.85 -1.45 -2.76
N VAL A 26 2.58 -2.29 -3.74
CA VAL A 26 2.69 -3.73 -3.59
C VAL A 26 3.63 -4.24 -4.66
N ARG A 27 4.66 -4.96 -4.27
CA ARG A 27 5.66 -5.45 -5.21
C ARG A 27 5.84 -6.95 -5.05
N GLY A 28 5.71 -7.67 -6.15
CA GLY A 28 5.96 -9.09 -6.18
C GLY A 28 7.18 -9.41 -7.03
N HIS A 29 7.36 -10.69 -7.33
CA HIS A 29 8.51 -11.15 -8.09
C HIS A 29 8.47 -10.59 -9.53
N ASN A 30 7.31 -10.60 -10.16
CA ASN A 30 7.17 -10.21 -11.55
C ASN A 30 6.22 -9.04 -11.79
N GLY A 31 5.63 -8.48 -10.76
CA GLY A 31 4.63 -7.45 -10.94
C GLY A 31 4.51 -6.52 -9.76
N ASP A 32 3.74 -5.47 -9.95
CA ASP A 32 3.54 -4.47 -8.92
C ASP A 32 2.17 -3.82 -9.06
N ALA A 33 1.76 -3.14 -8.00
CA ALA A 33 0.47 -2.45 -7.97
C ALA A 33 0.55 -1.26 -7.02
N LYS A 34 -0.39 -0.35 -7.16
CA LYS A 34 -0.52 0.79 -6.26
C LYS A 34 -1.98 0.99 -5.92
N PHE A 35 -2.26 1.20 -4.64
CA PHE A 35 -3.61 1.45 -4.16
C PHE A 35 -3.65 2.77 -3.43
N ASN A 36 -4.70 3.57 -3.67
CA ASN A 36 -4.88 4.88 -3.05
C ASN A 36 -6.04 4.86 -2.07
N TRP A 37 -5.89 5.58 -0.97
CA TRP A 37 -6.93 5.75 0.04
C TRP A 37 -7.90 6.84 -0.42
N ASP A 38 -9.19 6.51 -0.50
CA ASP A 38 -10.21 7.46 -0.96
C ASP A 38 -11.07 8.00 0.20
N GLY A 39 -10.68 7.71 1.43
CA GLY A 39 -11.46 8.11 2.59
C GLY A 39 -12.29 6.99 3.17
N GLU A 40 -12.53 5.94 2.42
CA GLU A 40 -13.33 4.80 2.86
C GLU A 40 -12.63 3.47 2.66
N GLY A 41 -11.75 3.39 1.68
CA GLY A 41 -11.01 2.17 1.41
C GLY A 41 -9.88 2.45 0.44
N PHE A 42 -9.09 1.42 0.21
CA PHE A 42 -8.00 1.50 -0.76
C PHE A 42 -8.50 1.06 -2.12
N VAL A 43 -8.27 1.89 -3.12
CA VAL A 43 -8.73 1.68 -4.49
C VAL A 43 -7.53 1.50 -5.40
N LEU A 44 -7.57 0.49 -6.24
CA LEU A 44 -6.48 0.19 -7.17
C LEU A 44 -6.29 1.34 -8.15
N GLU A 45 -5.07 1.86 -8.21
CA GLU A 45 -4.72 2.87 -9.20
C GLU A 45 -4.16 2.21 -10.44
N TYR A 46 -3.23 1.26 -10.27
CA TYR A 46 -2.70 0.48 -11.39
C TYR A 46 -2.16 -0.84 -10.88
N GLU A 47 -2.07 -1.79 -11.79
CA GLU A 47 -1.34 -3.02 -11.54
C GLU A 47 -0.63 -3.44 -12.82
N HIS A 48 0.50 -4.07 -12.67
CA HIS A 48 1.29 -4.59 -13.77
C HIS A 48 1.64 -6.04 -13.49
N ASN A 49 1.20 -6.92 -14.39
CA ASN A 49 1.65 -8.31 -14.40
C ASN A 49 1.33 -9.06 -13.11
N ILE A 50 0.16 -8.80 -12.52
CA ILE A 50 -0.32 -9.52 -11.35
C ILE A 50 -1.52 -10.35 -11.76
N LYS A 51 -1.49 -11.63 -11.40
CA LYS A 51 -2.60 -12.52 -11.72
C LYS A 51 -3.86 -12.12 -10.95
N ALA A 52 -5.01 -12.38 -11.56
CA ALA A 52 -6.28 -11.96 -10.99
C ALA A 52 -6.50 -12.51 -9.57
N ASN A 53 -6.15 -13.78 -9.34
CA ASN A 53 -6.35 -14.35 -8.00
C ASN A 53 -5.38 -13.76 -6.98
N ASP A 54 -4.18 -13.40 -7.40
CA ASP A 54 -3.24 -12.71 -6.51
C ASP A 54 -3.72 -11.30 -6.22
N LEU A 55 -4.28 -10.62 -7.21
CA LEU A 55 -4.80 -9.28 -6.98
C LEU A 55 -5.93 -9.29 -5.96
N LYS A 56 -6.80 -10.30 -6.01
CA LYS A 56 -7.86 -10.43 -5.02
C LYS A 56 -7.31 -10.65 -3.61
N ARG A 57 -6.24 -11.44 -3.49
CA ARG A 57 -5.58 -11.63 -2.21
C ARG A 57 -4.97 -10.33 -1.70
N ILE A 58 -4.33 -9.60 -2.59
CA ILE A 58 -3.72 -8.32 -2.25
C ILE A 58 -4.80 -7.37 -1.73
N GLU A 59 -5.93 -7.29 -2.42
CA GLU A 59 -7.02 -6.42 -2.01
C GLU A 59 -7.54 -6.81 -0.63
N ARG A 60 -7.65 -8.11 -0.37
CA ARG A 60 -8.09 -8.57 0.95
C ARG A 60 -7.09 -8.24 2.03
N MET A 61 -5.80 -8.44 1.75
CA MET A 61 -4.75 -8.14 2.71
C MET A 61 -4.74 -6.65 3.06
N ILE A 62 -4.93 -5.80 2.07
CA ILE A 62 -4.98 -4.37 2.32
C ILE A 62 -6.20 -4.02 3.16
N ALA A 63 -7.36 -4.58 2.82
CA ALA A 63 -8.59 -4.30 3.56
C ALA A 63 -8.46 -4.74 5.03
N GLU A 64 -7.86 -5.90 5.26
CA GLU A 64 -7.71 -6.43 6.61
C GLU A 64 -6.67 -5.66 7.41
N ASN A 65 -5.78 -4.95 6.76
CA ASN A 65 -4.69 -4.25 7.42
C ASN A 65 -4.76 -2.74 7.22
N THR A 66 -5.93 -2.22 6.90
CA THR A 66 -6.12 -0.80 6.65
C THR A 66 -5.62 0.07 7.80
N ASP A 67 -5.96 -0.31 9.04
CA ASP A 67 -5.56 0.48 10.20
C ASP A 67 -4.04 0.53 10.33
N ILE A 68 -3.38 -0.59 10.10
CA ILE A 68 -1.93 -0.66 10.18
C ILE A 68 -1.30 0.25 9.13
N ILE A 69 -1.82 0.19 7.91
CA ILE A 69 -1.28 0.99 6.81
C ILE A 69 -1.44 2.49 7.10
N ILE A 70 -2.62 2.89 7.53
CA ILE A 70 -2.89 4.30 7.81
C ILE A 70 -2.06 4.80 8.99
N ASN A 71 -1.97 4.01 10.05
CA ASN A 71 -1.17 4.40 11.22
C ASN A 71 0.30 4.55 10.87
N ARG A 72 0.82 3.62 10.07
CA ARG A 72 2.22 3.71 9.65
C ARG A 72 2.46 4.92 8.76
N TRP A 73 1.50 5.24 7.91
CA TRP A 73 1.63 6.44 7.08
C TRP A 73 1.81 7.68 7.94
N TYR A 74 0.95 7.84 8.96
CA TYR A 74 1.05 9.01 9.81
C TYR A 74 2.31 9.00 10.67
N GLU A 75 2.78 7.84 11.09
CA GLU A 75 4.03 7.75 11.83
C GLU A 75 5.22 8.20 11.01
N LEU A 76 5.22 7.83 9.73
CA LEU A 76 6.39 8.09 8.88
C LEU A 76 6.38 9.46 8.24
N PHE A 77 5.20 10.02 7.98
CA PHE A 77 5.11 11.25 7.19
C PHE A 77 4.48 12.42 7.93
N LYS A 78 4.17 12.28 9.19
CA LYS A 78 3.47 13.34 9.91
C LYS A 78 4.30 14.60 10.06
N ASP A 79 5.64 14.45 10.10
CA ASP A 79 6.51 15.60 10.29
C ASP A 79 6.43 16.58 9.13
N GLU A 80 6.06 16.11 7.97
CA GLU A 80 5.91 16.97 6.82
C GLU A 80 4.70 17.86 6.94
N ASP A 81 3.70 17.40 7.66
CA ASP A 81 2.46 18.15 7.83
C ASP A 81 2.55 19.15 8.98
N ASP A 82 3.51 18.98 9.87
CA ASP A 82 3.64 19.83 11.04
C ASP A 82 4.35 21.13 10.74
N LYS A 83 4.74 21.33 9.54
CA LYS A 83 5.44 22.57 9.16
C LYS A 83 4.49 23.61 8.58
#